data_c65e8d9fbcd80756764268e47916be73
#
_entry.id   c65e8d9fbcd80756764268e47916be73
#
_cell.length_a   1.000
_cell.length_b   1.000
_cell.length_c   1.000
_cell.angle_alpha   90.00
_cell.angle_beta   90.00
_cell.angle_gamma   90.00
#
_symmetry.space_group_name_H-M   'P 1'
#
loop_
_entity.id
_entity.type
_entity.pdbx_description
1 polymer ?
#
loop_
_entity_poly.entity_id
_entity_poly.type
_entity_poly.pdbx_seq_one_letter_code
_entity_poly.pdbx_strand_id
1 'polypeptide(L)'
;MFDHLLLRTPRHAGARKANFENTSQCMTELASRNHVVKPLLKWAGGKRWQVPHLRPLWNQCSHYRLVEPFCGGLAVTLGLRPRRALLNDVNPHLINFYSWVKKGLRSAITMKNEKGMFFAHRDRFNALLEAGKSHTREAALLFYYLNRTGYNGLCRFNRRGGFNVPFGRYKTISYANEFLDYRKVFEAWEFTTRDFSTLELRKTDFVYADPPYDVPFTAYTKDGFSWDDQIRVAEWLVQHP
;
A
#
# COMPACT_ATOMS: atom_id res chain seq x y z
N MET A 1 -55.18 29.23 14.37
CA MET A 1 -54.53 30.54 14.21
C MET A 1 -53.11 30.22 13.71
N PHE A 2 -52.99 30.05 12.40
CA PHE A 2 -51.72 29.70 11.74
C PHE A 2 -51.45 30.73 10.65
N ASP A 3 -50.40 31.51 10.86
CA ASP A 3 -49.96 32.53 9.93
C ASP A 3 -49.12 31.88 8.80
N HIS A 4 -49.48 32.26 7.59
CA HIS A 4 -48.80 31.91 6.35
C HIS A 4 -47.47 32.65 6.20
N LEU A 5 -46.38 31.93 6.01
CA LEU A 5 -45.10 32.47 5.54
C LEU A 5 -44.95 32.21 4.05
N LEU A 6 -45.14 33.21 3.24
CA LEU A 6 -44.93 33.20 1.78
C LEU A 6 -43.44 33.35 1.47
N LEU A 7 -42.83 32.29 0.92
CA LEU A 7 -41.50 32.36 0.33
C LEU A 7 -41.57 32.92 -1.10
N ARG A 8 -40.97 34.11 -1.31
CA ARG A 8 -40.78 34.70 -2.64
C ARG A 8 -39.55 34.08 -3.29
N THR A 9 -39.76 33.47 -4.48
CA THR A 9 -38.71 33.09 -5.39
C THR A 9 -38.27 34.27 -6.27
N PRO A 10 -36.97 34.51 -6.49
CA PRO A 10 -36.51 35.45 -7.51
C PRO A 10 -36.62 34.84 -8.91
N ARG A 11 -37.17 35.61 -9.84
CA ARG A 11 -37.26 35.27 -11.26
C ARG A 11 -35.93 35.44 -11.96
N HIS A 12 -35.70 34.53 -12.90
CA HIS A 12 -34.56 34.33 -13.76
C HIS A 12 -34.03 35.52 -14.53
N ALA A 13 -32.70 35.55 -14.67
CA ALA A 13 -32.01 36.09 -15.84
C ALA A 13 -30.91 35.13 -16.31
N GLY A 14 -30.96 34.72 -17.57
CA GLY A 14 -29.81 34.32 -18.38
C GLY A 14 -29.22 32.93 -18.23
N ALA A 15 -29.77 31.94 -18.92
CA ALA A 15 -29.09 30.68 -19.20
C ALA A 15 -27.86 30.91 -20.09
N ARG A 16 -26.68 30.91 -19.51
CA ARG A 16 -25.42 30.71 -20.26
C ARG A 16 -25.28 29.21 -20.55
N LYS A 17 -25.09 28.86 -21.82
CA LYS A 17 -24.73 27.51 -22.27
C LYS A 17 -23.45 27.07 -21.55
N ALA A 18 -23.57 26.23 -20.55
CA ALA A 18 -22.44 25.58 -19.91
C ALA A 18 -21.87 24.53 -20.86
N ASN A 19 -20.58 24.61 -21.12
CA ASN A 19 -19.83 23.76 -22.02
C ASN A 19 -19.98 22.27 -21.64
N PHE A 20 -20.53 21.49 -22.56
CA PHE A 20 -20.68 20.02 -22.43
C PHE A 20 -19.33 19.27 -22.31
N GLU A 21 -18.22 19.89 -22.70
CA GLU A 21 -16.88 19.31 -22.59
C GLU A 21 -16.39 19.16 -21.15
N ASN A 22 -16.74 20.11 -20.25
CA ASN A 22 -16.34 20.05 -18.83
C ASN A 22 -17.07 18.94 -18.05
N THR A 23 -18.28 18.57 -18.49
CA THR A 23 -19.05 17.50 -17.82
C THR A 23 -18.51 16.13 -18.15
N SER A 24 -18.06 15.91 -19.38
CA SER A 24 -17.46 14.63 -19.81
C SER A 24 -16.11 14.39 -19.12
N GLN A 25 -15.28 15.41 -18.98
CA GLN A 25 -14.00 15.32 -18.28
C GLN A 25 -14.20 15.05 -16.78
N CYS A 26 -15.16 15.72 -16.15
CA CYS A 26 -15.51 15.50 -14.73
C CYS A 26 -16.08 14.08 -14.50
N MET A 27 -16.91 13.57 -15.42
CA MET A 27 -17.46 12.20 -15.36
C MET A 27 -16.38 11.16 -15.59
N THR A 28 -15.41 11.42 -16.46
CA THR A 28 -14.27 10.52 -16.71
C THR A 28 -13.31 10.50 -15.52
N GLU A 29 -13.07 11.64 -14.86
CA GLU A 29 -12.31 11.72 -13.62
C GLU A 29 -13.02 11.05 -12.43
N LEU A 30 -14.35 11.16 -12.33
CA LEU A 30 -15.15 10.46 -11.33
C LEU A 30 -15.19 8.95 -11.59
N ALA A 31 -15.28 8.51 -12.83
CA ALA A 31 -15.23 7.10 -13.21
C ALA A 31 -13.84 6.48 -12.96
N SER A 32 -12.75 7.24 -13.16
CA SER A 32 -11.40 6.78 -12.85
C SER A 32 -11.15 6.65 -11.32
N ARG A 33 -11.86 7.41 -10.50
CA ARG A 33 -11.83 7.31 -9.03
C ARG A 33 -12.52 6.05 -8.48
N ASN A 34 -13.37 5.40 -9.27
CA ASN A 34 -14.12 4.22 -8.82
C ASN A 34 -13.44 2.88 -9.12
N HIS A 35 -12.28 2.86 -9.80
CA HIS A 35 -11.55 1.62 -10.00
C HIS A 35 -10.94 1.16 -8.65
N VAL A 36 -11.53 0.14 -8.03
CA VAL A 36 -11.05 -0.41 -6.75
C VAL A 36 -9.71 -1.11 -6.96
N VAL A 37 -8.64 -0.41 -6.64
CA VAL A 37 -7.29 -0.97 -6.70
C VAL A 37 -7.08 -1.89 -5.50
N LYS A 38 -6.74 -3.16 -5.74
CA LYS A 38 -6.52 -4.17 -4.70
C LYS A 38 -5.04 -4.23 -4.32
N PRO A 39 -4.68 -4.68 -3.10
CA PRO A 39 -3.28 -4.96 -2.76
C PRO A 39 -2.59 -5.85 -3.78
N LEU A 40 -1.41 -5.44 -4.25
CA LEU A 40 -0.60 -6.19 -5.23
C LEU A 40 0.02 -7.43 -4.63
N LEU A 41 0.38 -7.37 -3.35
CA LEU A 41 1.05 -8.43 -2.64
C LEU A 41 0.07 -9.22 -1.78
N LYS A 42 0.34 -10.51 -1.59
CA LYS A 42 -0.20 -11.27 -0.47
C LYS A 42 0.59 -10.83 0.77
N TRP A 43 -0.10 -10.34 1.77
CA TRP A 43 0.54 -9.87 3.00
C TRP A 43 -0.26 -10.33 4.20
N ALA A 44 0.40 -10.99 5.15
CA ALA A 44 -0.26 -11.44 6.37
C ALA A 44 -0.67 -10.23 7.21
N GLY A 45 -1.78 -10.35 7.92
CA GLY A 45 -2.29 -9.25 8.75
C GLY A 45 -3.00 -8.13 8.00
N GLY A 46 -3.22 -8.25 6.68
CA GLY A 46 -3.87 -7.17 5.90
C GLY A 46 -5.23 -6.74 6.47
N LYS A 47 -5.37 -5.45 6.79
CA LYS A 47 -6.52 -4.86 7.49
C LYS A 47 -7.58 -4.27 6.56
N ARG A 48 -7.79 -4.85 5.38
CA ARG A 48 -8.81 -4.35 4.43
C ARG A 48 -10.22 -4.30 5.04
N TRP A 49 -10.53 -5.20 5.95
CA TRP A 49 -11.80 -5.25 6.65
C TRP A 49 -12.03 -4.05 7.57
N GLN A 50 -10.97 -3.36 8.02
CA GLN A 50 -11.07 -2.15 8.84
C GLN A 50 -11.41 -0.90 8.03
N VAL A 51 -11.20 -0.89 6.71
CA VAL A 51 -11.41 0.29 5.87
C VAL A 51 -12.81 0.90 6.01
N PRO A 52 -13.92 0.14 6.07
CA PRO A 52 -15.26 0.71 6.31
C PRO A 52 -15.35 1.45 7.64
N HIS A 53 -14.68 0.98 8.69
CA HIS A 53 -14.68 1.58 10.02
C HIS A 53 -13.75 2.80 10.11
N LEU A 54 -12.64 2.80 9.39
CA LEU A 54 -11.70 3.93 9.33
C LEU A 54 -12.20 5.08 8.44
N ARG A 55 -13.03 4.78 7.45
CA ARG A 55 -13.47 5.76 6.45
C ARG A 55 -14.22 6.95 7.06
N PRO A 56 -15.14 6.81 8.04
CA PRO A 56 -15.78 7.97 8.67
C PRO A 56 -14.78 8.90 9.34
N LEU A 57 -13.77 8.35 10.02
CA LEU A 57 -12.69 9.12 10.65
C LEU A 57 -11.82 9.82 9.60
N TRP A 58 -11.40 9.07 8.59
CA TRP A 58 -10.61 9.60 7.48
C TRP A 58 -11.32 10.74 6.74
N ASN A 59 -12.61 10.64 6.51
CA ASN A 59 -13.37 11.66 5.78
C ASN A 59 -13.34 13.03 6.47
N GLN A 60 -13.21 13.09 7.80
CA GLN A 60 -13.11 14.32 8.57
C GLN A 60 -11.77 15.04 8.34
N CYS A 61 -10.73 14.30 8.00
CA CYS A 61 -9.37 14.80 7.80
C CYS A 61 -8.75 14.35 6.46
N SER A 62 -9.57 14.08 5.43
CA SER A 62 -9.11 13.58 4.12
C SER A 62 -8.17 14.52 3.36
N HIS A 63 -8.04 15.78 3.81
CA HIS A 63 -7.07 16.76 3.35
C HIS A 63 -5.68 16.58 4.00
N TYR A 64 -5.57 15.80 5.08
CA TYR A 64 -4.31 15.47 5.75
C TYR A 64 -3.48 14.49 4.92
N ARG A 65 -2.21 14.34 5.29
CA ARG A 65 -1.35 13.27 4.78
C ARG A 65 -1.64 12.00 5.59
N LEU A 66 -1.90 10.87 4.94
CA LEU A 66 -1.94 9.58 5.61
C LEU A 66 -0.49 9.11 5.86
N VAL A 67 -0.22 8.62 7.07
CA VAL A 67 1.07 8.02 7.43
C VAL A 67 0.84 6.58 7.91
N GLU A 68 1.44 5.61 7.23
CA GLU A 68 1.52 4.22 7.69
C GLU A 68 2.98 3.87 8.01
N PRO A 69 3.37 3.83 9.31
CA PRO A 69 4.72 3.45 9.73
C PRO A 69 5.08 2.00 9.43
N PHE A 70 4.06 1.15 9.27
CA PHE A 70 4.12 -0.29 8.99
C PHE A 70 3.17 -0.59 7.82
N CYS A 71 3.52 -0.13 6.61
CA CYS A 71 2.57 -0.10 5.50
C CYS A 71 2.25 -1.47 4.90
N GLY A 72 3.12 -2.47 5.06
CA GLY A 72 2.90 -3.83 4.60
C GLY A 72 2.29 -3.92 3.20
N GLY A 73 1.17 -4.63 3.09
CA GLY A 73 0.46 -4.84 1.81
C GLY A 73 -0.35 -3.64 1.30
N LEU A 74 -0.29 -2.46 1.91
CA LEU A 74 -1.05 -1.24 1.57
C LEU A 74 -2.58 -1.40 1.64
N ALA A 75 -3.08 -2.31 2.48
CA ALA A 75 -4.50 -2.64 2.51
C ALA A 75 -5.38 -1.44 2.91
N VAL A 76 -4.96 -0.66 3.91
CA VAL A 76 -5.67 0.51 4.43
C VAL A 76 -5.48 1.70 3.50
N THR A 77 -4.25 2.04 3.12
CA THR A 77 -3.97 3.15 2.22
C THR A 77 -4.70 3.01 0.88
N LEU A 78 -4.65 1.83 0.25
CA LEU A 78 -5.40 1.57 -0.99
C LEU A 78 -6.91 1.63 -0.79
N GLY A 79 -7.38 1.28 0.40
CA GLY A 79 -8.78 1.41 0.77
C GLY A 79 -9.24 2.84 0.98
N LEU A 80 -8.47 3.66 1.69
CA LEU A 80 -8.80 5.05 2.02
C LEU A 80 -8.52 6.02 0.86
N ARG A 81 -7.52 5.73 0.01
CA ARG A 81 -7.12 6.53 -1.16
C ARG A 81 -6.77 7.97 -0.82
N PRO A 82 -5.79 8.20 0.05
CA PRO A 82 -5.36 9.54 0.39
C PRO A 82 -4.76 10.25 -0.84
N ARG A 83 -4.89 11.58 -0.87
CA ARG A 83 -4.19 12.40 -1.88
C ARG A 83 -2.69 12.36 -1.68
N ARG A 84 -2.22 12.31 -0.42
CA ARG A 84 -0.80 12.25 -0.04
C ARG A 84 -0.64 11.22 1.04
N ALA A 85 0.42 10.42 0.95
CA ALA A 85 0.77 9.45 1.97
C ALA A 85 2.29 9.37 2.17
N LEU A 86 2.69 9.06 3.41
CA LEU A 86 4.02 8.60 3.78
C LEU A 86 3.88 7.14 4.22
N LEU A 87 4.47 6.24 3.47
CA LEU A 87 4.32 4.80 3.60
C LEU A 87 5.69 4.20 3.92
N ASN A 88 5.85 3.77 5.15
CA ASN A 88 7.10 3.22 5.64
C ASN A 88 6.96 1.73 5.94
N ASP A 89 8.03 1.00 5.70
CA ASP A 89 8.19 -0.38 6.18
C ASP A 89 9.68 -0.67 6.33
N VAL A 90 10.03 -1.42 7.36
CA VAL A 90 11.43 -1.83 7.58
C VAL A 90 11.91 -2.83 6.53
N ASN A 91 11.00 -3.46 5.78
CA ASN A 91 11.33 -4.41 4.73
C ASN A 91 11.75 -3.68 3.43
N PRO A 92 13.05 -3.66 3.08
CA PRO A 92 13.53 -2.92 1.93
C PRO A 92 13.03 -3.50 0.59
N HIS A 93 12.73 -4.78 0.52
CA HIS A 93 12.27 -5.45 -0.70
C HIS A 93 10.83 -5.06 -1.05
N LEU A 94 10.00 -4.88 -0.02
CA LEU A 94 8.65 -4.36 -0.13
C LEU A 94 8.67 -2.93 -0.70
N ILE A 95 9.44 -2.05 -0.08
CA ILE A 95 9.56 -0.65 -0.48
C ILE A 95 10.22 -0.53 -1.86
N ASN A 96 11.21 -1.35 -2.18
CA ASN A 96 11.78 -1.43 -3.52
C ASN A 96 10.71 -1.75 -4.57
N PHE A 97 9.86 -2.75 -4.30
CA PHE A 97 8.78 -3.11 -5.22
C PHE A 97 7.80 -1.94 -5.45
N TYR A 98 7.30 -1.30 -4.39
CA TYR A 98 6.38 -0.15 -4.54
C TYR A 98 7.05 1.04 -5.23
N SER A 99 8.31 1.29 -4.95
CA SER A 99 9.10 2.35 -5.61
C SER A 99 9.21 2.12 -7.11
N TRP A 100 9.42 0.88 -7.55
CA TRP A 100 9.44 0.54 -8.96
C TRP A 100 8.06 0.56 -9.60
N VAL A 101 7.00 0.16 -8.90
CA VAL A 101 5.61 0.33 -9.37
C VAL A 101 5.32 1.81 -9.62
N LYS A 102 5.68 2.70 -8.69
CA LYS A 102 5.56 4.16 -8.84
C LYS A 102 6.33 4.67 -10.06
N LYS A 103 7.53 4.14 -10.34
CA LYS A 103 8.35 4.48 -11.51
C LYS A 103 7.82 3.89 -12.83
N GLY A 104 6.76 3.08 -12.80
CA GLY A 104 6.16 2.46 -13.98
C GLY A 104 6.73 1.09 -14.30
N LEU A 105 6.91 0.27 -13.27
CA LEU A 105 7.29 -1.14 -13.43
C LEU A 105 6.31 -1.82 -14.41
N ARG A 106 6.85 -2.62 -15.32
CA ARG A 106 6.09 -3.53 -16.15
C ARG A 106 6.53 -4.96 -15.84
N SER A 107 5.58 -5.88 -15.75
CA SER A 107 5.91 -7.29 -15.56
C SER A 107 6.61 -7.82 -16.81
N ALA A 108 7.87 -8.24 -16.64
CA ALA A 108 8.66 -8.91 -17.67
C ALA A 108 8.96 -10.36 -17.27
N ILE A 109 8.29 -10.86 -16.22
CA ILE A 109 8.45 -12.21 -15.71
C ILE A 109 7.20 -13.01 -16.05
N THR A 110 7.39 -14.21 -16.57
CA THR A 110 6.29 -15.16 -16.79
C THR A 110 5.71 -15.60 -15.45
N MET A 111 4.45 -15.25 -15.20
CA MET A 111 3.77 -15.54 -13.94
C MET A 111 3.17 -16.95 -13.95
N LYS A 112 4.01 -17.97 -13.88
CA LYS A 112 3.60 -19.39 -13.76
C LYS A 112 3.91 -19.91 -12.36
N ASN A 113 2.97 -20.68 -11.80
CA ASN A 113 3.17 -21.36 -10.52
C ASN A 113 3.83 -22.74 -10.76
N GLU A 114 5.09 -22.74 -11.11
CA GLU A 114 5.88 -23.93 -11.45
C GLU A 114 7.07 -24.05 -10.50
N LYS A 115 7.28 -25.26 -9.96
CA LYS A 115 8.28 -25.52 -8.92
C LYS A 115 9.71 -25.17 -9.37
N GLY A 116 10.11 -25.62 -10.58
CA GLY A 116 11.44 -25.33 -11.12
C GLY A 116 11.68 -23.83 -11.30
N MET A 117 10.72 -23.14 -11.91
CA MET A 117 10.78 -21.69 -12.10
C MET A 117 10.83 -20.94 -10.76
N PHE A 118 10.05 -21.37 -9.76
CA PHE A 118 10.07 -20.77 -8.43
C PHE A 118 11.48 -20.83 -7.82
N PHE A 119 12.11 -21.98 -7.82
CA PHE A 119 13.45 -22.10 -7.24
C PHE A 119 14.49 -21.32 -8.04
N ALA A 120 14.47 -21.36 -9.36
CA ALA A 120 15.36 -20.56 -10.20
C ALA A 120 15.23 -19.04 -9.91
N HIS A 121 14.00 -18.53 -9.80
CA HIS A 121 13.78 -17.14 -9.45
C HIS A 121 14.16 -16.80 -8.01
N ARG A 122 13.96 -17.71 -7.07
CA ARG A 122 14.41 -17.55 -5.69
C ARG A 122 15.92 -17.47 -5.59
N ASP A 123 16.62 -18.37 -6.26
CA ASP A 123 18.08 -18.41 -6.25
C ASP A 123 18.66 -17.15 -6.93
N ARG A 124 18.04 -16.71 -8.04
CA ARG A 124 18.41 -15.46 -8.70
C ARG A 124 18.16 -14.24 -7.80
N PHE A 125 17.02 -14.19 -7.10
CA PHE A 125 16.74 -13.14 -6.13
C PHE A 125 17.80 -13.10 -5.03
N ASN A 126 18.11 -14.24 -4.42
CA ASN A 126 19.13 -14.35 -3.39
C ASN A 126 20.51 -13.92 -3.89
N ALA A 127 20.91 -14.31 -5.10
CA ALA A 127 22.16 -13.84 -5.70
C ALA A 127 22.21 -12.32 -5.88
N LEU A 128 21.08 -11.68 -6.20
CA LEU A 128 20.99 -10.21 -6.23
C LEU A 128 21.18 -9.60 -4.84
N LEU A 129 20.61 -10.22 -3.80
CA LEU A 129 20.77 -9.75 -2.41
C LEU A 129 22.24 -9.84 -1.97
N GLU A 130 22.89 -10.96 -2.21
CA GLU A 130 24.31 -11.19 -1.91
C GLU A 130 25.22 -10.19 -2.66
N ALA A 131 24.85 -9.83 -3.88
CA ALA A 131 25.58 -8.85 -4.69
C ALA A 131 25.26 -7.37 -4.34
N GLY A 132 24.47 -7.09 -3.29
CA GLY A 132 24.05 -5.73 -2.91
C GLY A 132 23.07 -5.05 -3.89
N LYS A 133 22.44 -5.82 -4.79
CA LYS A 133 21.53 -5.36 -5.85
C LYS A 133 20.04 -5.49 -5.47
N SER A 134 19.72 -5.43 -4.20
CA SER A 134 18.35 -5.56 -3.67
C SER A 134 17.38 -4.48 -4.14
N HIS A 135 17.89 -3.32 -4.52
CA HIS A 135 17.10 -2.14 -4.94
C HIS A 135 16.85 -2.04 -6.46
N THR A 136 17.22 -3.07 -7.21
CA THR A 136 17.06 -3.09 -8.67
C THR A 136 15.63 -3.42 -9.12
N ARG A 137 15.32 -3.06 -10.37
CA ARG A 137 14.06 -3.43 -11.05
C ARG A 137 13.88 -4.95 -11.10
N GLU A 138 14.97 -5.68 -11.39
CA GLU A 138 14.95 -7.15 -11.42
C GLU A 138 14.58 -7.72 -10.05
N ALA A 139 15.21 -7.24 -8.98
CA ALA A 139 14.88 -7.67 -7.61
C ALA A 139 13.41 -7.38 -7.27
N ALA A 140 12.86 -6.24 -7.68
CA ALA A 140 11.44 -5.92 -7.47
C ALA A 140 10.49 -6.89 -8.18
N LEU A 141 10.79 -7.27 -9.42
CA LEU A 141 9.99 -8.24 -10.18
C LEU A 141 10.08 -9.65 -9.58
N LEU A 142 11.28 -10.07 -9.21
CA LEU A 142 11.47 -11.37 -8.57
C LEU A 142 10.78 -11.44 -7.21
N PHE A 143 10.85 -10.38 -6.40
CA PHE A 143 10.13 -10.28 -5.14
C PHE A 143 8.60 -10.42 -5.35
N TYR A 144 8.06 -9.72 -6.35
CA TYR A 144 6.64 -9.84 -6.70
C TYR A 144 6.27 -11.27 -7.09
N TYR A 145 7.05 -11.90 -7.98
CA TYR A 145 6.83 -13.30 -8.38
C TYR A 145 6.86 -14.23 -7.17
N LEU A 146 7.89 -14.14 -6.34
CA LEU A 146 8.07 -14.99 -5.16
C LEU A 146 6.94 -14.80 -4.13
N ASN A 147 6.47 -13.58 -3.93
CA ASN A 147 5.32 -13.32 -3.06
C ASN A 147 4.04 -13.97 -3.61
N ARG A 148 3.82 -13.95 -4.92
CA ARG A 148 2.60 -14.51 -5.54
C ARG A 148 2.61 -16.02 -5.61
N THR A 149 3.79 -16.65 -5.72
CA THR A 149 3.99 -18.10 -5.91
C THR A 149 4.50 -18.80 -4.65
N GLY A 150 5.01 -18.08 -3.67
CA GLY A 150 5.45 -18.59 -2.38
C GLY A 150 4.30 -19.01 -1.46
N TYR A 151 4.58 -19.92 -0.55
CA TYR A 151 3.61 -20.48 0.39
C TYR A 151 2.94 -19.38 1.23
N ASN A 152 1.61 -19.33 1.19
CA ASN A 152 0.74 -18.39 1.92
C ASN A 152 1.09 -16.90 1.80
N GLY A 153 1.86 -16.50 0.77
CA GLY A 153 2.32 -15.11 0.64
C GLY A 153 3.24 -14.66 1.77
N LEU A 154 3.89 -15.61 2.42
CA LEU A 154 4.89 -15.30 3.45
C LEU A 154 6.04 -14.50 2.85
N CYS A 155 6.58 -13.60 3.66
CA CYS A 155 7.81 -12.87 3.37
C CYS A 155 8.80 -13.19 4.49
N ARG A 156 9.72 -14.10 4.24
CA ARG A 156 10.66 -14.60 5.27
C ARG A 156 12.06 -14.71 4.71
N PHE A 157 13.02 -14.27 5.51
CA PHE A 157 14.45 -14.33 5.21
C PHE A 157 15.15 -15.16 6.28
N ASN A 158 16.20 -15.88 5.91
CA ASN A 158 17.04 -16.60 6.84
C ASN A 158 18.04 -15.64 7.52
N ARG A 159 18.81 -16.16 8.50
CA ARG A 159 19.82 -15.37 9.24
C ARG A 159 20.89 -14.74 8.33
N ARG A 160 21.13 -15.29 7.13
CA ARG A 160 22.06 -14.75 6.11
C ARG A 160 21.41 -13.71 5.20
N GLY A 161 20.13 -13.36 5.41
CA GLY A 161 19.37 -12.42 4.59
C GLY A 161 18.81 -13.01 3.30
N GLY A 162 18.93 -14.32 3.06
CA GLY A 162 18.37 -14.98 1.88
C GLY A 162 16.87 -15.28 2.04
N PHE A 163 16.08 -15.03 0.99
CA PHE A 163 14.67 -15.39 0.95
C PHE A 163 14.50 -16.91 1.00
N ASN A 164 13.72 -17.42 1.96
CA ASN A 164 13.63 -18.85 2.24
C ASN A 164 12.20 -19.39 2.37
N VAL A 165 11.23 -18.70 1.79
CA VAL A 165 9.84 -19.19 1.75
C VAL A 165 9.74 -20.44 0.86
N PRO A 166 8.97 -21.46 1.27
CA PRO A 166 8.70 -22.62 0.43
C PRO A 166 7.84 -22.29 -0.80
N PHE A 167 7.89 -23.14 -1.81
CA PHE A 167 7.00 -23.08 -2.96
C PHE A 167 5.53 -23.28 -2.56
N GLY A 168 4.65 -22.37 -3.01
CA GLY A 168 3.20 -22.47 -2.83
C GLY A 168 2.56 -23.31 -3.92
N ARG A 169 1.97 -24.46 -3.55
CA ARG A 169 1.33 -25.39 -4.50
C ARG A 169 -0.08 -24.91 -4.88
N TYR A 170 -0.17 -23.76 -5.58
CA TYR A 170 -1.44 -23.21 -6.04
C TYR A 170 -1.85 -23.79 -7.39
N LYS A 171 -3.14 -24.10 -7.58
CA LYS A 171 -3.70 -24.44 -8.89
C LYS A 171 -3.69 -23.22 -9.83
N THR A 172 -4.01 -22.06 -9.27
CA THR A 172 -4.02 -20.77 -9.97
C THR A 172 -3.40 -19.69 -9.08
N ILE A 173 -2.72 -18.74 -9.70
CA ILE A 173 -2.21 -17.54 -9.03
C ILE A 173 -2.93 -16.31 -9.56
N SER A 174 -3.35 -15.43 -8.65
CA SER A 174 -3.88 -14.13 -9.01
C SER A 174 -2.74 -13.11 -9.02
N TYR A 175 -2.58 -12.36 -10.11
CA TYR A 175 -1.52 -11.36 -10.26
C TYR A 175 -1.96 -10.25 -11.21
N ALA A 176 -1.24 -9.13 -11.19
CA ALA A 176 -1.38 -8.06 -12.15
C ALA A 176 -0.21 -8.11 -13.14
N ASN A 177 -0.49 -8.04 -14.43
CA ASN A 177 0.52 -7.94 -15.49
C ASN A 177 1.02 -6.50 -15.65
N GLU A 178 0.14 -5.53 -15.40
CA GLU A 178 0.41 -4.11 -15.53
C GLU A 178 0.08 -3.36 -14.25
N PHE A 179 0.83 -2.31 -13.98
CA PHE A 179 0.71 -1.51 -12.77
C PHE A 179 0.34 -0.05 -13.06
N LEU A 180 -0.24 0.25 -14.23
CA LEU A 180 -0.54 1.62 -14.64
C LEU A 180 -1.49 2.35 -13.68
N ASP A 181 -2.54 1.65 -13.22
CA ASP A 181 -3.50 2.23 -12.27
C ASP A 181 -2.85 2.50 -10.91
N TYR A 182 -1.94 1.61 -10.48
CA TYR A 182 -1.16 1.80 -9.25
C TYR A 182 -0.17 2.96 -9.39
N ARG A 183 0.49 3.11 -10.54
CA ARG A 183 1.39 4.22 -10.79
C ARG A 183 0.71 5.56 -10.58
N LYS A 184 -0.52 5.74 -11.13
CA LYS A 184 -1.33 6.95 -10.93
C LYS A 184 -1.65 7.20 -9.46
N VAL A 185 -2.02 6.16 -8.72
CA VAL A 185 -2.36 6.25 -7.29
C VAL A 185 -1.11 6.56 -6.46
N PHE A 186 0.04 5.97 -6.80
CA PHE A 186 1.29 6.12 -6.06
C PHE A 186 2.03 7.43 -6.35
N GLU A 187 1.61 8.20 -7.34
CA GLU A 187 2.32 9.41 -7.80
C GLU A 187 2.64 10.39 -6.67
N ALA A 188 1.67 10.66 -5.80
CA ALA A 188 1.81 11.57 -4.67
C ALA A 188 2.10 10.87 -3.33
N TRP A 189 2.44 9.57 -3.37
CA TRP A 189 2.81 8.80 -2.18
C TRP A 189 4.32 8.67 -2.06
N GLU A 190 4.82 8.81 -0.86
CA GLU A 190 6.22 8.62 -0.51
C GLU A 190 6.41 7.24 0.11
N PHE A 191 7.44 6.52 -0.34
CA PHE A 191 7.81 5.20 0.17
C PHE A 191 9.18 5.28 0.82
N THR A 192 9.30 4.84 2.08
CA THR A 192 10.55 4.90 2.86
C THR A 192 10.84 3.57 3.55
N THR A 193 12.13 3.32 3.80
CA THR A 193 12.59 2.17 4.60
C THR A 193 13.40 2.71 5.77
N ARG A 194 12.74 2.85 6.93
CA ARG A 194 13.33 3.40 8.15
C ARG A 194 12.74 2.72 9.38
N ASP A 195 13.42 2.84 10.52
CA ASP A 195 12.75 2.63 11.81
C ASP A 195 11.63 3.65 11.97
N PHE A 196 10.45 3.21 12.43
CA PHE A 196 9.27 4.06 12.57
C PHE A 196 9.51 5.30 13.41
N SER A 197 10.36 5.18 14.48
CA SER A 197 10.65 6.26 15.39
C SER A 197 11.43 7.42 14.75
N THR A 198 12.01 7.22 13.57
CA THR A 198 12.72 8.27 12.81
C THR A 198 11.83 9.00 11.81
N LEU A 199 10.54 8.66 11.75
CA LEU A 199 9.60 9.34 10.85
C LEU A 199 9.17 10.68 11.44
N GLU A 200 9.32 11.72 10.65
CA GLU A 200 8.85 13.06 11.01
C GLU A 200 7.35 13.19 10.76
N LEU A 201 6.58 13.29 11.84
CA LEU A 201 5.14 13.54 11.80
C LEU A 201 4.83 15.04 11.83
N ARG A 202 3.72 15.39 11.20
CA ARG A 202 3.18 16.76 11.13
C ARG A 202 1.85 16.80 11.86
N LYS A 203 1.48 17.95 12.42
CA LYS A 203 0.16 18.16 13.03
C LYS A 203 -1.03 17.89 12.09
N THR A 204 -0.78 17.87 10.76
CA THR A 204 -1.75 17.57 9.71
C THR A 204 -1.54 16.20 9.12
N ASP A 205 -1.08 15.24 9.91
CA ASP A 205 -0.98 13.84 9.53
C ASP A 205 -2.09 13.02 10.20
N PHE A 206 -2.64 12.08 9.45
CA PHE A 206 -3.47 11.02 9.99
C PHE A 206 -2.61 9.76 10.04
N VAL A 207 -2.26 9.33 11.24
CA VAL A 207 -1.39 8.16 11.44
C VAL A 207 -2.23 6.91 11.64
N TYR A 208 -1.97 5.88 10.83
CA TYR A 208 -2.50 4.54 11.03
C TYR A 208 -1.33 3.60 11.31
N ALA A 209 -1.17 3.21 12.57
CA ALA A 209 -0.12 2.29 13.02
C ALA A 209 -0.69 0.88 13.26
N ASP A 210 -0.19 -0.09 12.52
CA ASP A 210 -0.51 -1.52 12.65
C ASP A 210 0.81 -2.30 12.71
N PRO A 211 1.53 -2.23 13.86
CA PRO A 211 2.82 -2.90 14.02
C PRO A 211 2.66 -4.42 13.98
N PRO A 212 3.72 -5.17 13.69
CA PRO A 212 3.72 -6.62 13.85
C PRO A 212 3.30 -7.02 15.26
N TYR A 213 2.52 -8.11 15.38
CA TYR A 213 2.14 -8.62 16.69
C TYR A 213 3.27 -9.42 17.31
N ASP A 214 3.39 -9.31 18.64
CA ASP A 214 4.27 -10.16 19.43
C ASP A 214 3.65 -11.56 19.57
N VAL A 215 3.81 -12.37 18.52
CA VAL A 215 3.41 -13.78 18.52
C VAL A 215 4.56 -14.64 17.96
N PRO A 216 4.79 -15.85 18.51
CA PRO A 216 5.96 -16.68 18.17
C PRO A 216 6.20 -17.00 16.69
N PHE A 217 5.22 -16.74 15.83
CA PHE A 217 5.27 -17.05 14.39
C PHE A 217 5.46 -15.84 13.45
N THR A 218 5.64 -14.63 13.97
CA THR A 218 5.74 -13.39 13.17
C THR A 218 7.17 -12.87 13.00
N ALA A 219 8.14 -13.74 12.70
CA ALA A 219 9.48 -13.29 12.33
C ALA A 219 9.48 -12.61 10.94
N TYR A 220 8.92 -11.41 10.84
CA TYR A 220 9.00 -10.55 9.65
C TYR A 220 10.35 -9.83 9.54
N THR A 221 11.05 -9.70 10.66
CA THR A 221 12.39 -9.13 10.78
C THR A 221 13.33 -10.18 11.36
N LYS A 222 14.64 -9.95 11.22
CA LYS A 222 15.69 -10.85 11.70
C LYS A 222 15.61 -11.09 13.22
N ASP A 223 15.14 -10.09 13.97
CA ASP A 223 15.10 -10.07 15.43
C ASP A 223 13.66 -10.05 15.99
N GLY A 224 12.61 -10.16 15.12
CA GLY A 224 11.21 -10.07 15.52
C GLY A 224 10.77 -8.63 15.84
N PHE A 225 9.57 -8.50 16.42
CA PHE A 225 9.02 -7.25 16.94
C PHE A 225 8.60 -7.54 18.38
N SER A 226 9.34 -7.00 19.34
CA SER A 226 9.24 -7.33 20.75
C SER A 226 8.14 -6.52 21.46
N TRP A 227 7.85 -6.88 22.71
CA TRP A 227 6.99 -6.08 23.58
C TRP A 227 7.55 -4.66 23.80
N ASP A 228 8.86 -4.53 23.94
CA ASP A 228 9.52 -3.23 24.07
C ASP A 228 9.32 -2.38 22.81
N ASP A 229 9.29 -3.00 21.62
CA ASP A 229 8.96 -2.30 20.38
C ASP A 229 7.50 -1.83 20.35
N GLN A 230 6.55 -2.59 20.94
CA GLN A 230 5.16 -2.15 21.11
C GLN A 230 5.08 -0.89 22.00
N ILE A 231 5.82 -0.87 23.09
CA ILE A 231 5.94 0.29 23.98
C ILE A 231 6.53 1.48 23.22
N ARG A 232 7.63 1.29 22.49
CA ARG A 232 8.24 2.33 21.65
C ARG A 232 7.26 2.95 20.66
N VAL A 233 6.41 2.13 20.02
CA VAL A 233 5.36 2.65 19.11
C VAL A 233 4.37 3.52 19.86
N ALA A 234 3.89 3.06 21.02
CA ALA A 234 2.94 3.82 21.83
C ALA A 234 3.54 5.17 22.28
N GLU A 235 4.76 5.17 22.79
CA GLU A 235 5.49 6.38 23.21
C GLU A 235 5.71 7.34 22.02
N TRP A 236 6.12 6.80 20.87
CA TRP A 236 6.31 7.60 19.66
C TRP A 236 5.00 8.26 19.21
N LEU A 237 3.86 7.55 19.26
CA LEU A 237 2.56 8.12 18.92
C LEU A 237 2.12 9.22 19.90
N VAL A 238 2.39 9.06 21.20
CA VAL A 238 2.03 10.07 22.22
C VAL A 238 2.83 11.37 22.04
N GLN A 239 4.07 11.29 21.58
CA GLN A 239 4.92 12.48 21.33
C GLN A 239 4.44 13.29 20.10
N HIS A 240 3.56 12.72 19.28
CA HIS A 240 3.09 13.33 18.03
C HIS A 240 1.54 13.35 17.99
N PRO A 241 0.90 14.22 18.79
CA PRO A 241 -0.56 14.33 18.89
C PRO A 241 -1.21 14.96 17.65
#